data_c59f96df605399dac370ef03fc5c1776
#
_entry.id   c59f96df605399dac370ef03fc5c1776
#
_cell.length_a   1.000
_cell.length_b   1.000
_cell.length_c   1.000
_cell.angle_alpha   90.00
_cell.angle_beta   90.00
_cell.angle_gamma   90.00
#
_symmetry.space_group_name_H-M   'P 1'
#
loop_
_entity.id
_entity.type
_entity.pdbx_description
1 polymer ?
#
loop_
_entity_poly.entity_id
_entity_poly.type
_entity_poly.pdbx_seq_one_letter_code
_entity_poly.pdbx_strand_id
1 'polypeptide(L)'
;MKSEMCRLVFHLSFFITSSAFNRLDKIEALSSPIMKTGIIIVDHGSRRSQSNTMLEDLSKLFAERFQDRYEIVEPAHMELAEPSIATAYARCVTRGAQRIVVCPFFLGPGKQWTQDIPRLTFEAARSFPRTRYHVSQTLGIDDLILDLLAKRVRHCEQHDFDCEACSGTLRSGDPNITLPPDAEQHREGTPQVCGTCPFKGQALPT
;
A
#
# COMPACT_ATOMS: atom_id res chain seq x y z
N MET A 1 76.60 0.51 12.49
CA MET A 1 75.29 0.28 13.14
C MET A 1 74.36 1.52 13.07
N LYS A 2 74.37 2.35 12.03
CA LYS A 2 73.47 3.48 11.85
C LYS A 2 72.74 3.56 10.50
N SER A 3 72.85 2.54 9.67
CA SER A 3 72.25 2.57 8.32
C SER A 3 71.02 1.64 8.11
N GLU A 4 70.72 0.78 9.06
CA GLU A 4 69.56 -0.13 8.92
C GLU A 4 68.26 0.42 9.54
N MET A 5 68.37 1.38 10.45
CA MET A 5 67.16 1.92 11.12
C MET A 5 66.38 2.92 10.25
N CYS A 6 66.97 3.46 9.19
CA CYS A 6 66.31 4.41 8.30
C CYS A 6 65.47 3.77 7.20
N ARG A 7 65.71 2.47 6.88
CA ARG A 7 64.92 1.74 5.87
C ARG A 7 63.60 1.17 6.41
N LEU A 8 63.51 0.90 7.70
CA LEU A 8 62.30 0.32 8.30
C LEU A 8 61.17 1.35 8.49
N VAL A 9 61.51 2.60 8.71
CA VAL A 9 60.50 3.69 8.94
C VAL A 9 59.80 4.08 7.63
N PHE A 10 60.50 4.00 6.49
CA PHE A 10 59.88 4.34 5.19
C PHE A 10 58.93 3.28 4.66
N HIS A 11 59.10 2.02 5.03
CA HIS A 11 58.17 0.93 4.58
C HIS A 11 56.89 0.84 5.39
N LEU A 12 56.88 1.28 6.67
CA LEU A 12 55.66 1.27 7.47
C LEU A 12 54.70 2.45 7.12
N SER A 13 55.24 3.63 6.71
CA SER A 13 54.43 4.76 6.33
C SER A 13 53.65 4.57 5.01
N PHE A 14 54.16 3.76 4.08
CA PHE A 14 53.51 3.54 2.78
C PHE A 14 52.38 2.53 2.86
N PHE A 15 52.40 1.58 3.81
CA PHE A 15 51.33 0.59 3.96
C PHE A 15 50.11 1.15 4.72
N ILE A 16 50.26 2.15 5.57
CA ILE A 16 49.15 2.72 6.36
C ILE A 16 48.27 3.63 5.49
N THR A 17 48.84 4.30 4.48
CA THR A 17 48.07 5.23 3.62
C THR A 17 47.22 4.51 2.58
N SER A 18 47.66 3.33 2.08
CA SER A 18 46.93 2.60 1.07
C SER A 18 45.68 1.88 1.62
N SER A 19 45.72 1.41 2.87
CA SER A 19 44.59 0.76 3.53
C SER A 19 43.54 1.72 4.02
N ALA A 20 43.90 2.95 4.39
CA ALA A 20 42.97 3.98 4.80
C ALA A 20 42.23 4.60 3.61
N PHE A 21 42.90 4.80 2.50
CA PHE A 21 42.29 5.30 1.26
C PHE A 21 41.22 4.35 0.70
N ASN A 22 41.52 3.04 0.71
CA ASN A 22 40.57 2.01 0.26
C ASN A 22 39.35 1.83 1.19
N ARG A 23 39.41 2.35 2.44
CA ARG A 23 38.31 2.29 3.40
C ARG A 23 37.40 3.51 3.29
N LEU A 24 37.93 4.67 2.90
CA LEU A 24 37.15 5.88 2.65
C LEU A 24 36.33 5.75 1.36
N ASP A 25 36.93 5.21 0.28
CA ASP A 25 36.20 4.94 -0.97
C ASP A 25 35.07 3.92 -0.80
N LYS A 26 35.22 2.99 0.16
CA LYS A 26 34.18 2.00 0.49
C LYS A 26 33.06 2.56 1.33
N ILE A 27 33.29 3.64 2.08
CA ILE A 27 32.28 4.34 2.88
C ILE A 27 31.49 5.31 2.01
N GLU A 28 32.12 5.97 1.03
CA GLU A 28 31.42 6.81 0.05
C GLU A 28 30.55 5.99 -0.92
N ALA A 29 30.98 4.77 -1.28
CA ALA A 29 30.17 3.86 -2.09
C ALA A 29 28.91 3.34 -1.37
N LEU A 30 28.81 3.46 -0.03
CA LEU A 30 27.63 3.08 0.76
C LEU A 30 26.66 4.24 0.98
N SER A 31 26.98 5.45 0.56
CA SER A 31 26.12 6.64 0.63
C SER A 31 25.45 6.93 -0.72
N SER A 32 24.94 5.92 -1.39
CA SER A 32 23.91 6.20 -2.42
C SER A 32 22.73 6.88 -1.71
N PRO A 33 22.29 8.05 -2.15
CA PRO A 33 21.14 8.71 -1.53
C PRO A 33 19.98 7.73 -1.54
N ILE A 34 19.44 7.41 -0.34
CA ILE A 34 18.29 6.53 -0.20
C ILE A 34 17.15 7.19 -0.98
N MET A 35 16.87 6.66 -2.18
CA MET A 35 15.80 7.20 -3.02
C MET A 35 14.46 6.95 -2.33
N LYS A 36 13.76 8.01 -1.94
CA LYS A 36 12.45 7.91 -1.32
C LYS A 36 11.46 7.26 -2.28
N THR A 37 10.72 6.28 -1.75
CA THR A 37 9.67 5.59 -2.49
C THR A 37 8.32 6.08 -2.02
N GLY A 38 7.49 6.53 -2.96
CA GLY A 38 6.07 6.81 -2.75
C GLY A 38 5.24 5.60 -3.15
N ILE A 39 4.22 5.32 -2.36
CA ILE A 39 3.24 4.26 -2.61
C ILE A 39 1.91 4.92 -2.97
N ILE A 40 1.29 4.49 -4.05
CA ILE A 40 -0.07 4.88 -4.43
C ILE A 40 -0.93 3.63 -4.37
N ILE A 41 -1.91 3.57 -3.48
CA ILE A 41 -2.90 2.49 -3.43
C ILE A 41 -4.09 2.94 -4.24
N VAL A 42 -4.44 2.19 -5.30
CA VAL A 42 -5.46 2.61 -6.26
C VAL A 42 -6.57 1.58 -6.39
N ASP A 43 -7.82 2.04 -6.29
CA ASP A 43 -9.02 1.29 -6.61
C ASP A 43 -9.75 1.90 -7.82
N HIS A 44 -10.94 1.37 -8.12
CA HIS A 44 -11.77 1.89 -9.21
C HIS A 44 -12.34 3.29 -8.91
N GLY A 45 -12.56 3.60 -7.64
CA GLY A 45 -13.37 4.72 -7.19
C GLY A 45 -14.86 4.39 -7.20
N SER A 46 -15.62 5.19 -6.50
CA SER A 46 -17.07 5.02 -6.35
C SER A 46 -17.78 6.36 -6.33
N ARG A 47 -19.03 6.38 -6.80
CA ARG A 47 -19.95 7.52 -6.57
C ARG A 47 -20.37 7.63 -5.10
N ARG A 48 -20.18 6.57 -4.31
CA ARG A 48 -20.48 6.55 -2.88
C ARG A 48 -19.25 6.97 -2.10
N SER A 49 -19.31 8.09 -1.40
CA SER A 49 -18.21 8.65 -0.61
C SER A 49 -17.64 7.66 0.41
N GLN A 50 -18.50 6.87 1.06
CA GLN A 50 -18.07 5.87 2.04
C GLN A 50 -17.10 4.82 1.49
N SER A 51 -17.29 4.40 0.23
CA SER A 51 -16.37 3.46 -0.40
C SER A 51 -15.01 4.09 -0.62
N ASN A 52 -14.97 5.37 -0.98
CA ASN A 52 -13.73 6.11 -1.20
C ASN A 52 -13.00 6.35 0.13
N THR A 53 -13.72 6.75 1.19
CA THR A 53 -13.15 6.90 2.54
C THR A 53 -12.50 5.61 3.04
N MET A 54 -13.04 4.44 2.69
CA MET A 54 -12.43 3.15 3.07
C MET A 54 -11.02 2.99 2.48
N LEU A 55 -10.78 3.41 1.25
CA LEU A 55 -9.45 3.36 0.63
C LEU A 55 -8.50 4.37 1.29
N GLU A 56 -9.01 5.57 1.62
CA GLU A 56 -8.24 6.57 2.36
C GLU A 56 -7.79 6.05 3.72
N ASP A 57 -8.70 5.42 4.48
CA ASP A 57 -8.39 4.84 5.78
C ASP A 57 -7.42 3.66 5.67
N LEU A 58 -7.59 2.79 4.66
CA LEU A 58 -6.63 1.73 4.36
C LEU A 58 -5.24 2.29 4.11
N SER A 59 -5.14 3.36 3.32
CA SER A 59 -3.86 4.00 2.99
C SER A 59 -3.19 4.62 4.21
N LYS A 60 -3.97 5.24 5.12
CA LYS A 60 -3.48 5.75 6.41
C LYS A 60 -2.95 4.62 7.29
N LEU A 61 -3.73 3.55 7.46
CA LEU A 61 -3.32 2.39 8.26
C LEU A 61 -2.07 1.72 7.69
N PHE A 62 -1.96 1.65 6.35
CA PHE A 62 -0.76 1.14 5.71
C PHE A 62 0.45 2.03 6.01
N ALA A 63 0.30 3.35 5.88
CA ALA A 63 1.36 4.31 6.18
C ALA A 63 1.82 4.21 7.65
N GLU A 64 0.88 4.17 8.59
CA GLU A 64 1.17 4.01 10.02
C GLU A 64 1.92 2.71 10.33
N ARG A 65 1.44 1.59 9.76
CA ARG A 65 2.02 0.27 10.02
C ARG A 65 3.43 0.11 9.46
N PHE A 66 3.73 0.75 8.34
CA PHE A 66 4.99 0.61 7.62
C PHE A 66 5.79 1.92 7.56
N GLN A 67 5.58 2.83 8.52
CA GLN A 67 6.18 4.17 8.56
C GLN A 67 7.71 4.15 8.48
N ASP A 68 8.37 3.15 9.06
CA ASP A 68 9.83 3.01 9.04
C ASP A 68 10.37 2.73 7.62
N ARG A 69 9.53 2.27 6.71
CA ARG A 69 9.92 1.88 5.36
C ARG A 69 9.28 2.73 4.27
N TYR A 70 8.04 3.17 4.47
CA TYR A 70 7.24 3.90 3.50
C TYR A 70 6.60 5.14 4.13
N GLU A 71 7.31 6.25 4.11
CA GLU A 71 6.82 7.53 4.65
C GLU A 71 5.76 8.18 3.76
N ILE A 72 5.75 7.87 2.45
CA ILE A 72 4.92 8.53 1.45
C ILE A 72 3.93 7.50 0.92
N VAL A 73 2.68 7.59 1.38
CA VAL A 73 1.58 6.76 0.93
C VAL A 73 0.41 7.68 0.57
N GLU A 74 -0.18 7.48 -0.59
CA GLU A 74 -1.32 8.25 -1.10
C GLU A 74 -2.41 7.30 -1.61
N PRO A 75 -3.68 7.52 -1.29
CA PRO A 75 -4.79 6.86 -1.95
C PRO A 75 -4.99 7.44 -3.35
N ALA A 76 -5.52 6.66 -4.27
CA ALA A 76 -5.97 7.13 -5.56
C ALA A 76 -7.19 6.34 -6.05
N HIS A 77 -8.01 7.00 -6.86
CA HIS A 77 -9.09 6.38 -7.58
C HIS A 77 -8.78 6.41 -9.08
N MET A 78 -9.06 5.31 -9.78
CA MET A 78 -8.81 5.23 -11.22
C MET A 78 -9.73 6.17 -12.00
N GLU A 79 -11.00 6.21 -11.58
CA GLU A 79 -12.05 7.08 -12.13
C GLU A 79 -13.11 7.35 -11.04
N LEU A 80 -14.17 8.08 -11.34
CA LEU A 80 -15.34 8.35 -10.51
C LEU A 80 -15.11 9.20 -9.23
N ALA A 81 -13.89 9.35 -8.74
CA ALA A 81 -13.60 10.13 -7.54
C ALA A 81 -12.17 10.71 -7.55
N GLU A 82 -11.95 11.73 -6.74
CA GLU A 82 -10.64 12.24 -6.37
C GLU A 82 -10.19 11.65 -5.02
N PRO A 83 -8.86 11.51 -4.78
CA PRO A 83 -7.79 11.91 -5.68
C PRO A 83 -7.57 10.91 -6.83
N SER A 84 -7.35 11.44 -8.03
CA SER A 84 -6.95 10.64 -9.18
C SER A 84 -5.51 10.13 -9.06
N ILE A 85 -5.12 9.18 -9.91
CA ILE A 85 -3.72 8.71 -9.99
C ILE A 85 -2.77 9.89 -10.25
N ALA A 86 -3.14 10.84 -11.11
CA ALA A 86 -2.33 12.01 -11.41
C ALA A 86 -2.14 12.91 -10.17
N THR A 87 -3.21 13.14 -9.42
CA THR A 87 -3.19 13.92 -8.16
C THR A 87 -2.30 13.23 -7.12
N ALA A 88 -2.47 11.93 -6.90
CA ALA A 88 -1.67 11.18 -5.94
C ALA A 88 -0.19 11.12 -6.35
N TYR A 89 0.10 10.97 -7.64
CA TYR A 89 1.46 10.98 -8.17
C TYR A 89 2.16 12.32 -7.88
N ALA A 90 1.48 13.43 -8.17
CA ALA A 90 2.00 14.77 -7.88
C ALA A 90 2.28 14.97 -6.37
N ARG A 91 1.37 14.51 -5.50
CA ARG A 91 1.55 14.55 -4.04
C ARG A 91 2.78 13.75 -3.59
N CYS A 92 2.97 12.53 -4.11
CA CYS A 92 4.15 11.72 -3.83
C CYS A 92 5.45 12.47 -4.21
N VAL A 93 5.49 13.07 -5.41
CA VAL A 93 6.66 13.82 -5.88
C VAL A 93 6.92 15.06 -5.02
N THR A 94 5.88 15.81 -4.66
CA THR A 94 5.98 16.99 -3.79
C THR A 94 6.56 16.63 -2.41
N ARG A 95 6.26 15.44 -1.90
CA ARG A 95 6.82 14.89 -0.65
C ARG A 95 8.23 14.31 -0.82
N GLY A 96 8.80 14.39 -2.02
CA GLY A 96 10.18 14.00 -2.32
C GLY A 96 10.35 12.57 -2.83
N ALA A 97 9.29 11.90 -3.27
CA ALA A 97 9.41 10.59 -3.89
C ALA A 97 10.15 10.66 -5.23
N GLN A 98 11.12 9.79 -5.43
CA GLN A 98 11.86 9.61 -6.67
C GLN A 98 11.51 8.30 -7.37
N ARG A 99 10.96 7.36 -6.60
CA ARG A 99 10.37 6.11 -7.09
C ARG A 99 8.92 6.07 -6.64
N ILE A 100 8.04 5.61 -7.51
CA ILE A 100 6.63 5.49 -7.20
C ILE A 100 6.17 4.08 -7.54
N VAL A 101 5.56 3.41 -6.58
CA VAL A 101 4.92 2.11 -6.78
C VAL A 101 3.41 2.34 -6.71
N VAL A 102 2.74 2.05 -7.81
CA VAL A 102 1.27 2.06 -7.87
C VAL A 102 0.78 0.66 -7.59
N CYS A 103 0.04 0.50 -6.51
CA CYS A 103 -0.48 -0.77 -6.02
C CYS A 103 -1.98 -0.88 -6.31
N PRO A 104 -2.40 -1.65 -7.33
CA PRO A 104 -3.80 -1.88 -7.64
C PRO A 104 -4.50 -2.67 -6.51
N PHE A 105 -5.51 -2.06 -5.89
CA PHE A 105 -6.34 -2.71 -4.88
C PHE A 105 -7.48 -3.49 -5.53
N PHE A 106 -7.09 -4.48 -6.33
CA PHE A 106 -7.97 -5.37 -7.08
C PHE A 106 -7.58 -6.82 -6.83
N LEU A 107 -8.56 -7.72 -6.79
CA LEU A 107 -8.28 -9.15 -6.60
C LEU A 107 -7.69 -9.79 -7.85
N GLY A 108 -8.29 -9.58 -9.00
CA GLY A 108 -7.92 -10.29 -10.22
C GLY A 108 -7.35 -9.40 -11.31
N PRO A 109 -6.65 -10.00 -12.28
CA PRO A 109 -6.22 -9.31 -13.48
C PRO A 109 -7.44 -8.96 -14.34
N GLY A 110 -7.51 -7.71 -14.81
CA GLY A 110 -8.55 -7.21 -15.68
C GLY A 110 -7.99 -6.08 -16.54
N LYS A 111 -8.87 -5.49 -17.36
CA LYS A 111 -8.50 -4.36 -18.22
C LYS A 111 -7.92 -3.20 -17.41
N GLN A 112 -8.46 -2.95 -16.24
CA GLN A 112 -8.01 -1.90 -15.32
C GLN A 112 -6.52 -2.06 -15.00
N TRP A 113 -6.09 -3.26 -14.61
CA TRP A 113 -4.70 -3.53 -14.27
C TRP A 113 -3.78 -3.61 -15.49
N THR A 114 -4.26 -4.22 -16.60
CA THR A 114 -3.41 -4.47 -17.76
C THR A 114 -3.24 -3.26 -18.68
N GLN A 115 -4.18 -2.33 -18.67
CA GLN A 115 -4.23 -1.21 -19.62
C GLN A 115 -4.45 0.14 -18.93
N ASP A 116 -5.54 0.30 -18.14
CA ASP A 116 -5.99 1.62 -17.70
C ASP A 116 -5.04 2.22 -16.66
N ILE A 117 -4.73 1.50 -15.58
CA ILE A 117 -3.80 1.98 -14.52
C ILE A 117 -2.40 2.22 -15.08
N PRO A 118 -1.78 1.31 -15.86
CA PRO A 118 -0.49 1.59 -16.50
C PRO A 118 -0.51 2.85 -17.37
N ARG A 119 -1.54 3.05 -18.18
CA ARG A 119 -1.70 4.22 -19.03
C ARG A 119 -1.81 5.52 -18.20
N LEU A 120 -2.70 5.54 -17.21
CA LEU A 120 -2.90 6.70 -16.34
C LEU A 120 -1.62 7.02 -15.54
N THR A 121 -0.90 6.01 -15.07
CA THR A 121 0.38 6.18 -14.39
C THR A 121 1.45 6.75 -15.32
N PHE A 122 1.53 6.26 -16.54
CA PHE A 122 2.44 6.78 -17.55
C PHE A 122 2.15 8.25 -17.87
N GLU A 123 0.88 8.60 -18.08
CA GLU A 123 0.44 9.98 -18.34
C GLU A 123 0.83 10.91 -17.17
N ALA A 124 0.60 10.50 -15.93
CA ALA A 124 1.00 11.25 -14.74
C ALA A 124 2.53 11.44 -14.68
N ALA A 125 3.29 10.36 -14.90
CA ALA A 125 4.75 10.37 -14.83
C ALA A 125 5.41 11.31 -15.85
N ARG A 126 4.78 11.57 -17.02
CA ARG A 126 5.30 12.50 -18.03
C ARG A 126 5.54 13.90 -17.49
N SER A 127 4.78 14.34 -16.51
CA SER A 127 4.96 15.63 -15.84
C SER A 127 6.15 15.66 -14.88
N PHE A 128 6.73 14.49 -14.57
CA PHE A 128 7.79 14.33 -13.57
C PHE A 128 8.97 13.49 -14.10
N PRO A 129 9.72 13.96 -15.10
CA PRO A 129 10.72 13.16 -15.84
C PRO A 129 11.90 12.65 -15.01
N ARG A 130 12.06 13.16 -13.78
CA ARG A 130 13.11 12.71 -12.84
C ARG A 130 12.64 11.61 -11.89
N THR A 131 11.44 11.08 -12.05
CA THR A 131 10.90 10.00 -11.26
C THR A 131 10.87 8.69 -12.06
N ARG A 132 10.88 7.56 -11.33
CA ARG A 132 10.63 6.23 -11.89
C ARG A 132 9.36 5.68 -11.25
N TYR A 133 8.58 4.94 -12.01
CA TYR A 133 7.39 4.30 -11.48
C TYR A 133 7.34 2.81 -11.86
N HIS A 134 6.54 2.08 -11.11
CA HIS A 134 6.17 0.71 -11.38
C HIS A 134 4.72 0.49 -10.95
N VAL A 135 3.95 -0.24 -11.75
CA VAL A 135 2.63 -0.74 -11.37
C VAL A 135 2.80 -2.17 -10.90
N SER A 136 2.48 -2.44 -9.64
CA SER A 136 2.62 -3.77 -9.06
C SER A 136 1.55 -4.73 -9.60
N GLN A 137 1.68 -6.01 -9.26
CA GLN A 137 0.61 -6.97 -9.45
C GLN A 137 -0.63 -6.58 -8.61
N THR A 138 -1.79 -7.09 -9.01
CA THR A 138 -3.01 -7.08 -8.19
C THR A 138 -2.82 -7.94 -6.93
N LEU A 139 -3.76 -7.91 -5.99
CA LEU A 139 -3.70 -8.73 -4.78
C LEU A 139 -3.62 -10.23 -5.08
N GLY A 140 -4.32 -10.67 -6.13
CA GLY A 140 -4.26 -12.05 -6.59
C GLY A 140 -4.80 -13.07 -5.58
N ILE A 141 -4.37 -14.32 -5.76
CA ILE A 141 -4.60 -15.40 -4.81
C ILE A 141 -3.38 -15.50 -3.91
N ASP A 142 -3.57 -15.19 -2.64
CA ASP A 142 -2.53 -15.17 -1.61
C ASP A 142 -3.10 -15.79 -0.33
N ASP A 143 -2.24 -16.42 0.48
CA ASP A 143 -2.64 -17.06 1.73
C ASP A 143 -3.33 -16.07 2.69
N LEU A 144 -2.90 -14.81 2.69
CA LEU A 144 -3.53 -13.76 3.51
C LEU A 144 -4.97 -13.48 3.06
N ILE A 145 -5.28 -13.58 1.78
CA ILE A 145 -6.65 -13.44 1.26
C ILE A 145 -7.50 -14.65 1.68
N LEU A 146 -6.92 -15.87 1.62
CA LEU A 146 -7.61 -17.08 2.08
C LEU A 146 -7.90 -17.01 3.58
N ASP A 147 -6.94 -16.58 4.38
CA ASP A 147 -7.12 -16.38 5.82
C ASP A 147 -8.19 -15.32 6.13
N LEU A 148 -8.20 -14.23 5.36
CA LEU A 148 -9.23 -13.21 5.51
C LEU A 148 -10.63 -13.77 5.19
N LEU A 149 -10.78 -14.54 4.11
CA LEU A 149 -12.04 -15.18 3.76
C LEU A 149 -12.50 -16.14 4.87
N ALA A 150 -11.59 -16.99 5.33
CA ALA A 150 -11.89 -17.92 6.43
C ALA A 150 -12.30 -17.19 7.72
N LYS A 151 -11.67 -16.04 8.02
CA LYS A 151 -12.06 -15.18 9.15
C LYS A 151 -13.48 -14.63 8.98
N ARG A 152 -13.89 -14.26 7.75
CA ARG A 152 -15.26 -13.79 7.48
C ARG A 152 -16.29 -14.90 7.67
N VAL A 153 -16.01 -16.09 7.14
CA VAL A 153 -16.88 -17.27 7.33
C VAL A 153 -17.05 -17.58 8.82
N ARG A 154 -15.95 -17.70 9.56
CA ARG A 154 -16.00 -17.95 11.03
C ARG A 154 -16.81 -16.91 11.78
N HIS A 155 -16.74 -15.64 11.36
CA HIS A 155 -17.55 -14.60 11.97
C HIS A 155 -19.06 -14.87 11.79
N CYS A 156 -19.50 -15.29 10.60
CA CYS A 156 -20.88 -15.64 10.35
C CYS A 156 -21.34 -16.85 11.18
N GLU A 157 -20.50 -17.88 11.25
CA GLU A 157 -20.76 -19.08 12.07
C GLU A 157 -20.91 -18.75 13.57
N GLN A 158 -20.02 -17.91 14.10
CA GLN A 158 -20.03 -17.50 15.49
C GLN A 158 -21.27 -16.68 15.89
N HIS A 159 -21.93 -16.08 14.94
CA HIS A 159 -23.17 -15.31 15.12
C HIS A 159 -24.41 -16.03 14.58
N ASP A 160 -24.32 -17.36 14.40
CA ASP A 160 -25.42 -18.20 13.89
C ASP A 160 -26.03 -17.67 12.59
N PHE A 161 -25.16 -17.15 11.71
CA PHE A 161 -25.50 -16.53 10.42
C PHE A 161 -26.44 -15.32 10.51
N ASP A 162 -26.65 -14.78 11.70
CA ASP A 162 -27.53 -13.62 11.94
C ASP A 162 -26.82 -12.58 12.84
N CYS A 163 -25.77 -11.97 12.32
CA CYS A 163 -25.10 -10.89 13.04
C CYS A 163 -25.92 -9.57 12.93
N GLU A 164 -25.72 -8.66 13.88
CA GLU A 164 -26.42 -7.37 14.01
C GLU A 164 -26.49 -6.58 12.67
N ALA A 165 -25.43 -6.65 11.84
CA ALA A 165 -25.40 -5.96 10.55
C ALA A 165 -26.11 -6.71 9.42
N CYS A 166 -26.48 -7.96 9.64
CA CYS A 166 -27.13 -8.81 8.65
C CYS A 166 -28.59 -9.07 8.99
N SER A 167 -28.94 -9.06 10.28
CA SER A 167 -30.30 -9.31 10.76
C SER A 167 -31.32 -8.36 10.10
N GLY A 168 -32.41 -8.91 9.62
CA GLY A 168 -33.45 -8.17 8.90
C GLY A 168 -33.06 -7.64 7.52
N THR A 169 -31.93 -8.05 6.96
CA THR A 169 -31.49 -7.67 5.60
C THR A 169 -31.46 -8.90 4.68
N LEU A 170 -31.33 -8.66 3.36
CA LEU A 170 -31.11 -9.75 2.38
C LEU A 170 -29.77 -10.49 2.52
N ARG A 171 -28.92 -10.11 3.47
CA ARG A 171 -27.62 -10.77 3.73
C ARG A 171 -27.77 -11.96 4.65
N SER A 172 -28.87 -12.04 5.41
CA SER A 172 -29.18 -13.13 6.32
C SER A 172 -30.65 -13.46 6.17
N GLY A 173 -31.01 -14.73 6.17
CA GLY A 173 -32.40 -15.15 6.12
C GLY A 173 -32.61 -16.59 5.71
N ASP A 174 -33.78 -17.10 6.04
CA ASP A 174 -34.32 -18.37 5.54
C ASP A 174 -35.01 -18.11 4.19
N PRO A 175 -34.66 -18.83 3.12
CA PRO A 175 -35.31 -18.67 1.81
C PRO A 175 -36.81 -18.99 1.82
N ASN A 176 -37.32 -19.61 2.88
CA ASN A 176 -38.75 -19.91 3.05
C ASN A 176 -39.53 -18.79 3.76
N ILE A 177 -38.85 -17.75 4.25
CA ILE A 177 -39.49 -16.59 4.89
C ILE A 177 -39.73 -15.53 3.82
N THR A 178 -40.96 -15.01 3.78
CA THR A 178 -41.30 -13.86 2.91
C THR A 178 -40.53 -12.62 3.42
N LEU A 179 -39.74 -12.04 2.54
CA LEU A 179 -39.01 -10.79 2.88
C LEU A 179 -40.02 -9.69 3.24
N PRO A 180 -39.72 -8.87 4.26
CA PRO A 180 -40.53 -7.69 4.52
C PRO A 180 -40.50 -6.74 3.30
N PRO A 181 -41.63 -6.07 3.01
CA PRO A 181 -41.80 -5.26 1.79
C PRO A 181 -40.80 -4.09 1.66
N ASP A 182 -40.15 -3.72 2.75
CA ASP A 182 -39.11 -2.68 2.85
C ASP A 182 -37.68 -3.19 2.67
N ALA A 183 -37.49 -4.52 2.59
CA ALA A 183 -36.16 -5.10 2.36
C ALA A 183 -35.53 -4.66 1.02
N GLU A 184 -36.33 -4.27 0.04
CA GLU A 184 -35.85 -3.70 -1.22
C GLU A 184 -35.41 -2.23 -1.08
N GLN A 185 -35.94 -1.49 -0.12
CA GLN A 185 -35.60 -0.06 0.10
C GLN A 185 -34.22 0.10 0.75
N HIS A 186 -33.70 -0.93 1.42
CA HIS A 186 -32.33 -0.93 1.96
C HIS A 186 -31.24 -1.01 0.89
N ARG A 187 -31.58 -1.02 -0.40
CA ARG A 187 -30.58 -0.89 -1.49
C ARG A 187 -29.87 0.47 -1.48
N GLU A 188 -30.44 1.50 -0.87
CA GLU A 188 -29.85 2.85 -0.77
C GLU A 188 -29.36 3.21 0.63
N GLY A 189 -29.63 2.39 1.63
CA GLY A 189 -29.15 2.60 3.00
C GLY A 189 -27.64 2.39 3.11
N THR A 190 -27.03 3.25 3.85
CA THR A 190 -25.64 3.12 4.34
C THR A 190 -25.37 1.69 4.76
N PRO A 191 -24.35 1.00 4.24
CA PRO A 191 -23.98 -0.29 4.80
C PRO A 191 -23.62 -0.06 6.27
N GLN A 192 -24.51 -0.45 7.17
CA GLN A 192 -24.17 -0.45 8.58
C GLN A 192 -23.03 -1.43 8.75
N VAL A 193 -21.87 -0.88 9.00
CA VAL A 193 -20.72 -1.68 9.38
C VAL A 193 -21.03 -2.27 10.74
N CYS A 194 -21.22 -3.59 10.82
CA CYS A 194 -21.43 -4.29 12.07
C CYS A 194 -20.44 -3.78 13.13
N GLY A 195 -20.94 -3.29 14.24
CA GLY A 195 -20.11 -2.75 15.34
C GLY A 195 -19.14 -3.78 15.91
N THR A 196 -19.42 -5.06 15.72
CA THR A 196 -18.59 -6.22 16.07
C THR A 196 -17.77 -6.73 14.88
N CYS A 197 -18.06 -6.24 13.65
CA CYS A 197 -17.26 -6.57 12.48
C CYS A 197 -15.88 -5.92 12.63
N PRO A 198 -14.77 -6.67 12.49
CA PRO A 198 -13.41 -6.21 12.79
C PRO A 198 -12.88 -5.10 11.86
N PHE A 199 -13.77 -4.36 11.17
CA PHE A 199 -13.43 -3.18 10.38
C PHE A 199 -13.37 -1.87 11.18
N LYS A 200 -13.78 -1.86 12.47
CA LYS A 200 -13.49 -0.73 13.35
C LYS A 200 -12.13 -0.93 13.98
N GLY A 201 -11.10 -0.30 13.39
CA GLY A 201 -9.93 0.25 14.07
C GLY A 201 -9.26 -0.58 15.19
N GLN A 202 -9.31 -1.91 15.15
CA GLN A 202 -8.48 -2.70 16.04
C GLN A 202 -7.13 -2.91 15.39
N ALA A 203 -6.10 -2.33 16.01
CA ALA A 203 -4.73 -2.68 15.78
C ALA A 203 -4.62 -4.23 15.77
N LEU A 204 -4.04 -4.76 14.70
CA LEU A 204 -3.71 -6.19 14.65
C LEU A 204 -2.75 -6.47 15.80
N PRO A 205 -2.93 -7.56 16.56
CA PRO A 205 -1.95 -7.96 17.55
C PRO A 205 -0.62 -8.21 16.85
N THR A 206 0.43 -7.67 17.45
CA THR A 206 1.85 -7.84 17.10
C THR A 206 2.24 -9.30 17.09
#